data_82aa89ba863359e7e09c1996b4b66d1e
#
_entry.id   82aa89ba863359e7e09c1996b4b66d1e
#
_cell.length_a   1.000
_cell.length_b   1.000
_cell.length_c   1.000
_cell.angle_alpha   90.00
_cell.angle_beta   90.00
_cell.angle_gamma   90.00
#
_symmetry.space_group_name_H-M   'P 1'
#
loop_
_entity.id
_entity.type
_entity.pdbx_description
1 polymer ?
#
loop_
_entity_poly.entity_id
_entity_poly.type
_entity_poly.pdbx_seq_one_letter_code
_entity_poly.pdbx_strand_id
1 'polypeptide(L)'
;MDGLNGSFDKTEFDLASAENTTIENAPTDTTAFGISGGAITKDQKIGTITVKITSDTSDTTMVKNLEDLRGAFENGGKAKLNNDLNGAYEMLKLSSGKDLEFDLNRKTLSVESISLSNDGNETLTLRNGTIGCYVQMNGRAEQHLIVDNCTLNGLGDNNNYSDVTLRDCVITKDCFTSYGGIWKFEGVNNITGTMKVKKDVTISGDFTLGTLKVPMVTTGTPTLKLSGNIRIGKFSFDSVYREEAKIICGVGTYNFKPDEYETGRYGGIQLAEGCTVSGPDENGIYTVTAE
;
A
#
# COMPACT_ATOMS: atom_id res chain seq x y z
N MET A 1 -15.44 40.49 -3.52
CA MET A 1 -13.97 40.49 -3.75
C MET A 1 -13.61 41.72 -4.54
N ASP A 2 -13.33 42.81 -3.82
CA ASP A 2 -12.95 44.11 -4.38
C ASP A 2 -11.42 44.16 -4.46
N GLY A 3 -10.82 43.53 -5.43
CA GLY A 3 -9.36 43.49 -5.40
C GLY A 3 -8.64 42.98 -6.63
N LEU A 4 -9.35 42.63 -7.70
CA LEU A 4 -8.71 42.12 -8.92
C LEU A 4 -8.54 43.16 -10.01
N ASN A 5 -8.42 44.45 -9.66
CA ASN A 5 -8.08 45.53 -10.58
C ASN A 5 -6.57 45.82 -10.61
N GLY A 6 -5.74 44.79 -10.55
CA GLY A 6 -4.30 44.90 -10.69
C GLY A 6 -3.80 44.37 -12.03
N SER A 7 -2.68 44.90 -12.54
CA SER A 7 -2.03 44.33 -13.70
C SER A 7 -1.59 42.89 -13.41
N PHE A 8 -1.98 41.95 -14.23
CA PHE A 8 -1.72 40.53 -14.07
C PHE A 8 -0.28 40.10 -14.39
N ASP A 9 0.67 40.96 -14.14
CA ASP A 9 2.08 40.64 -14.35
C ASP A 9 2.59 39.79 -13.15
N LYS A 10 2.58 38.46 -13.33
CA LYS A 10 3.20 37.48 -12.42
C LYS A 10 2.59 37.28 -11.04
N THR A 11 1.28 37.41 -10.89
CA THR A 11 0.63 37.09 -9.61
C THR A 11 0.08 35.67 -9.66
N GLU A 12 0.54 34.79 -8.76
CA GLU A 12 -0.10 33.51 -8.49
C GLU A 12 -1.39 33.75 -7.71
N PHE A 13 -2.53 33.29 -8.24
CA PHE A 13 -3.80 33.33 -7.53
C PHE A 13 -4.09 31.96 -6.94
N ASP A 14 -4.25 31.88 -5.65
CA ASP A 14 -4.84 30.69 -5.01
C ASP A 14 -6.36 30.78 -5.14
N LEU A 15 -6.88 30.08 -6.14
CA LEU A 15 -8.31 30.01 -6.45
C LEU A 15 -9.01 28.86 -5.73
N ALA A 16 -8.33 28.12 -4.84
CA ALA A 16 -8.86 26.93 -4.19
C ALA A 16 -10.12 27.15 -3.35
N SER A 17 -10.43 28.42 -3.03
CA SER A 17 -11.60 28.81 -2.23
C SER A 17 -12.63 29.66 -2.95
N ALA A 18 -12.48 29.91 -4.26
CA ALA A 18 -13.37 30.79 -5.01
C ALA A 18 -14.36 30.00 -5.87
N GLU A 19 -15.65 30.17 -5.62
CA GLU A 19 -16.72 29.71 -6.50
C GLU A 19 -17.00 30.79 -7.55
N ASN A 20 -16.78 30.50 -8.83
CA ASN A 20 -17.04 31.36 -9.99
C ASN A 20 -16.32 32.73 -9.95
N THR A 21 -15.16 32.81 -10.56
CA THR A 21 -14.45 34.08 -10.74
C THR A 21 -14.49 34.49 -12.19
N THR A 22 -14.98 35.73 -12.46
CA THR A 22 -14.95 36.36 -13.79
C THR A 22 -13.79 37.32 -13.82
N ILE A 23 -12.89 37.17 -14.80
CA ILE A 23 -11.80 38.09 -15.05
C ILE A 23 -12.18 38.97 -16.26
N GLU A 24 -12.40 40.24 -16.02
CA GLU A 24 -12.66 41.20 -17.08
C GLU A 24 -11.33 41.73 -17.63
N ASN A 25 -11.28 41.91 -18.97
CA ASN A 25 -10.08 42.39 -19.68
C ASN A 25 -8.83 41.51 -19.58
N ALA A 26 -9.01 40.21 -19.57
CA ALA A 26 -7.88 39.29 -19.58
C ALA A 26 -7.11 39.38 -20.91
N PRO A 27 -5.78 39.24 -20.89
CA PRO A 27 -4.97 39.23 -22.13
C PRO A 27 -5.38 38.07 -23.05
N THR A 28 -5.25 38.27 -24.33
CA THR A 28 -5.62 37.31 -25.36
C THR A 28 -4.73 36.07 -25.39
N ASP A 29 -3.59 36.10 -24.72
CA ASP A 29 -2.69 34.96 -24.56
C ASP A 29 -2.93 34.28 -23.21
N THR A 30 -3.56 33.11 -23.23
CA THR A 30 -3.89 32.32 -22.06
C THR A 30 -2.76 31.37 -21.62
N THR A 31 -1.63 31.35 -22.31
CA THR A 31 -0.49 30.46 -22.00
C THR A 31 0.29 30.93 -20.76
N ALA A 32 0.08 32.15 -20.29
CA ALA A 32 0.71 32.73 -19.14
C ALA A 32 0.03 32.37 -17.79
N PHE A 33 -1.12 31.71 -17.82
CA PHE A 33 -1.85 31.35 -16.58
C PHE A 33 -1.64 29.88 -16.22
N GLY A 34 -0.84 29.64 -15.20
CA GLY A 34 -0.76 28.35 -14.54
C GLY A 34 -1.92 28.25 -13.53
N ILE A 35 -2.96 27.48 -13.83
CA ILE A 35 -4.04 27.19 -12.88
C ILE A 35 -3.86 25.78 -12.39
N SER A 36 -3.63 25.62 -11.08
CA SER A 36 -3.69 24.31 -10.46
C SER A 36 -5.06 24.13 -9.80
N GLY A 37 -5.81 23.13 -10.25
CA GLY A 37 -7.06 22.70 -9.60
C GLY A 37 -8.35 23.24 -10.20
N GLY A 38 -8.37 23.75 -11.43
CA GLY A 38 -9.60 24.18 -12.10
C GLY A 38 -9.56 24.05 -13.61
N ALA A 39 -10.72 24.10 -14.26
CA ALA A 39 -10.82 24.17 -15.71
C ALA A 39 -11.07 25.61 -16.15
N ILE A 40 -10.27 26.10 -17.12
CA ILE A 40 -10.52 27.38 -17.78
C ILE A 40 -11.39 27.11 -18.99
N THR A 41 -12.57 27.71 -19.04
CA THR A 41 -13.42 27.68 -20.21
C THR A 41 -13.35 29.05 -20.89
N LYS A 42 -12.87 29.09 -22.10
CA LYS A 42 -12.87 30.31 -22.91
C LYS A 42 -14.28 30.53 -23.49
N ASP A 43 -14.97 31.54 -23.04
CA ASP A 43 -16.18 31.97 -23.71
C ASP A 43 -15.82 32.77 -24.97
N GLN A 44 -16.58 32.62 -26.07
CA GLN A 44 -16.27 33.24 -27.40
C GLN A 44 -16.43 34.76 -27.44
N LYS A 45 -16.71 35.40 -26.34
CA LYS A 45 -16.72 36.86 -26.26
C LYS A 45 -15.30 37.37 -26.15
N ILE A 46 -14.86 38.10 -27.15
CA ILE A 46 -13.54 38.75 -27.22
C ILE A 46 -13.32 39.57 -25.93
N GLY A 47 -12.37 39.16 -25.10
CA GLY A 47 -11.92 39.88 -23.91
C GLY A 47 -12.46 39.40 -22.58
N THR A 48 -13.29 38.37 -22.51
CA THR A 48 -13.76 37.80 -21.22
C THR A 48 -13.31 36.37 -21.08
N ILE A 49 -12.53 36.06 -20.05
CA ILE A 49 -12.22 34.70 -19.65
C ILE A 49 -13.11 34.38 -18.44
N THR A 50 -14.02 33.42 -18.62
CA THR A 50 -14.76 32.87 -17.48
C THR A 50 -13.97 31.71 -16.94
N VAL A 51 -13.34 31.90 -15.79
CA VAL A 51 -12.74 30.83 -15.02
C VAL A 51 -13.85 30.19 -14.21
N LYS A 52 -14.40 29.11 -14.70
CA LYS A 52 -15.27 28.28 -13.89
C LYS A 52 -14.40 27.38 -13.03
N ILE A 53 -14.19 27.77 -11.80
CA ILE A 53 -13.66 26.86 -10.81
C ILE A 53 -14.81 25.90 -10.48
N THR A 54 -14.83 24.76 -11.11
CA THR A 54 -15.52 23.64 -10.50
C THR A 54 -14.70 23.33 -9.27
N SER A 55 -15.19 23.71 -8.09
CA SER A 55 -14.74 23.06 -6.88
C SER A 55 -14.78 21.56 -7.21
N ASP A 56 -13.64 20.91 -7.17
CA ASP A 56 -13.65 19.47 -7.17
C ASP A 56 -14.47 19.12 -5.93
N THR A 57 -15.74 18.74 -6.17
CA THR A 57 -16.63 18.23 -5.12
C THR A 57 -16.22 16.82 -4.76
N SER A 58 -14.94 16.49 -4.96
CA SER A 58 -14.37 15.30 -4.36
C SER A 58 -14.41 15.53 -2.85
N ASP A 59 -15.06 14.63 -2.13
CA ASP A 59 -15.04 14.56 -0.66
C ASP A 59 -13.61 14.31 -0.13
N THR A 60 -12.60 14.83 -0.84
CA THR A 60 -11.19 14.55 -0.58
C THR A 60 -10.57 15.66 0.24
N THR A 61 -10.20 15.35 1.47
CA THR A 61 -9.48 16.25 2.36
C THR A 61 -8.04 16.46 1.89
N MET A 62 -7.64 17.71 1.64
CA MET A 62 -6.25 18.03 1.31
C MET A 62 -5.41 18.11 2.58
N VAL A 63 -4.41 17.27 2.69
CA VAL A 63 -3.49 17.18 3.83
C VAL A 63 -2.25 18.04 3.54
N LYS A 64 -2.11 19.16 4.24
CA LYS A 64 -1.01 20.14 4.06
C LYS A 64 -0.01 20.13 5.21
N ASN A 65 -0.43 19.63 6.38
CA ASN A 65 0.34 19.63 7.62
C ASN A 65 -0.03 18.44 8.51
N LEU A 66 0.59 18.33 9.68
CA LEU A 66 0.36 17.21 10.61
C LEU A 66 -1.02 17.26 11.27
N GLU A 67 -1.64 18.43 11.42
CA GLU A 67 -2.98 18.56 11.96
C GLU A 67 -4.02 18.02 10.99
N ASP A 68 -3.94 18.41 9.71
CA ASP A 68 -4.78 17.85 8.64
C ASP A 68 -4.61 16.32 8.55
N LEU A 69 -3.37 15.85 8.70
CA LEU A 69 -3.06 14.42 8.65
C LEU A 69 -3.72 13.66 9.81
N ARG A 70 -3.63 14.17 11.05
CA ARG A 70 -4.34 13.60 12.20
C ARG A 70 -5.85 13.58 11.98
N GLY A 71 -6.40 14.71 11.50
CA GLY A 71 -7.82 14.81 11.18
C GLY A 71 -8.28 13.79 10.14
N ALA A 72 -7.46 13.51 9.12
CA ALA A 72 -7.76 12.46 8.12
C ALA A 72 -7.84 11.07 8.76
N PHE A 73 -6.93 10.73 9.66
CA PHE A 73 -6.94 9.44 10.37
C PHE A 73 -8.03 9.33 11.43
N GLU A 74 -8.45 10.45 12.02
CA GLU A 74 -9.56 10.49 12.98
C GLU A 74 -10.93 10.37 12.30
N ASN A 75 -11.11 11.03 11.18
CA ASN A 75 -12.40 11.14 10.52
C ASN A 75 -12.62 10.09 9.42
N GLY A 76 -11.55 9.55 8.85
CA GLY A 76 -11.63 8.67 7.69
C GLY A 76 -12.01 9.40 6.40
N GLY A 77 -12.55 8.66 5.44
CA GLY A 77 -12.97 9.19 4.15
C GLY A 77 -11.85 9.19 3.11
N LYS A 78 -11.76 10.23 2.29
CA LYS A 78 -10.71 10.39 1.28
C LYS A 78 -9.79 11.52 1.65
N ALA A 79 -8.49 11.27 1.56
CA ALA A 79 -7.48 12.29 1.82
C ALA A 79 -6.37 12.26 0.77
N LYS A 80 -5.76 13.40 0.51
CA LYS A 80 -4.69 13.53 -0.46
C LYS A 80 -3.57 14.41 0.09
N LEU A 81 -2.34 13.92 -0.01
CA LEU A 81 -1.16 14.64 0.46
C LEU A 81 -0.78 15.76 -0.52
N ASN A 82 -0.63 16.97 -0.02
CA ASN A 82 -0.29 18.13 -0.84
C ASN A 82 1.23 18.31 -1.03
N ASN A 83 2.00 17.99 -0.02
CA ASN A 83 3.47 18.11 0.02
C ASN A 83 4.07 16.98 0.85
N ASP A 84 5.37 16.78 0.77
CA ASP A 84 6.06 15.86 1.66
C ASP A 84 5.84 16.27 3.12
N LEU A 85 5.51 15.30 3.97
CA LEU A 85 5.32 15.54 5.41
C LEU A 85 6.29 14.70 6.22
N ASN A 86 6.90 15.39 7.20
CA ASN A 86 7.78 14.78 8.18
C ASN A 86 7.25 15.03 9.59
N GLY A 87 6.81 13.96 10.24
CA GLY A 87 6.37 13.93 11.63
C GLY A 87 7.06 12.80 12.37
N ALA A 88 8.37 12.92 12.59
CA ALA A 88 9.23 11.83 13.09
C ALA A 88 8.75 11.16 14.39
N TYR A 89 7.89 11.82 15.16
CA TYR A 89 7.31 11.30 16.42
C TYR A 89 5.80 11.09 16.35
N GLU A 90 5.21 11.21 15.17
CA GLU A 90 3.77 11.01 14.97
C GLU A 90 3.45 9.52 14.82
N MET A 91 2.63 9.03 15.71
CA MET A 91 2.00 7.71 15.59
C MET A 91 0.56 7.90 15.11
N LEU A 92 0.32 7.55 13.86
CA LEU A 92 -1.00 7.66 13.25
C LEU A 92 -1.80 6.38 13.49
N LYS A 93 -3.01 6.55 13.98
CA LYS A 93 -3.93 5.45 14.18
C LYS A 93 -5.27 5.77 13.53
N LEU A 94 -5.69 4.93 12.59
CA LEU A 94 -7.02 5.06 12.00
C LEU A 94 -8.07 4.78 13.07
N SER A 95 -9.04 5.67 13.20
CA SER A 95 -10.10 5.54 14.20
C SER A 95 -11.00 4.34 13.92
N SER A 96 -11.51 3.73 14.99
CA SER A 96 -12.38 2.57 14.92
C SER A 96 -13.63 2.83 14.09
N GLY A 97 -13.95 1.89 13.19
CA GLY A 97 -15.10 1.95 12.28
C GLY A 97 -14.99 3.03 11.20
N LYS A 98 -13.78 3.50 10.90
CA LYS A 98 -13.52 4.45 9.83
C LYS A 98 -12.70 3.81 8.72
N ASP A 99 -13.11 4.03 7.49
CA ASP A 99 -12.30 3.71 6.31
C ASP A 99 -11.56 4.97 5.85
N LEU A 100 -10.31 4.80 5.44
CA LEU A 100 -9.50 5.90 4.90
C LEU A 100 -8.85 5.49 3.58
N GLU A 101 -9.13 6.24 2.54
CA GLU A 101 -8.39 6.21 1.27
C GLU A 101 -7.44 7.39 1.23
N PHE A 102 -6.13 7.14 1.37
CA PHE A 102 -5.11 8.16 1.44
C PHE A 102 -4.18 8.11 0.21
N ASP A 103 -4.33 9.09 -0.68
CA ASP A 103 -3.47 9.29 -1.83
C ASP A 103 -2.25 10.11 -1.45
N LEU A 104 -1.09 9.49 -1.44
CA LEU A 104 0.18 10.18 -1.18
C LEU A 104 0.60 11.13 -2.32
N ASN A 105 -0.09 11.10 -3.47
CA ASN A 105 0.13 12.06 -4.56
C ASN A 105 1.62 12.15 -5.00
N ARG A 106 2.32 11.02 -5.03
CA ARG A 106 3.76 10.90 -5.31
C ARG A 106 4.65 11.63 -4.31
N LYS A 107 4.16 11.89 -3.11
CA LYS A 107 4.89 12.52 -2.01
C LYS A 107 5.39 11.48 -1.03
N THR A 108 6.22 11.95 -0.12
CA THR A 108 6.76 11.15 0.98
C THR A 108 6.08 11.51 2.29
N LEU A 109 5.56 10.49 2.97
CA LEU A 109 5.09 10.58 4.35
C LEU A 109 6.09 9.88 5.26
N SER A 110 6.76 10.65 6.12
CA SER A 110 7.68 10.15 7.14
C SER A 110 7.12 10.42 8.51
N VAL A 111 6.56 9.40 9.16
CA VAL A 111 6.04 9.43 10.52
C VAL A 111 6.65 8.29 11.32
N GLU A 112 6.39 8.20 12.62
CA GLU A 112 6.91 7.10 13.44
C GLU A 112 6.26 5.77 13.06
N SER A 113 4.92 5.76 12.98
CA SER A 113 4.16 4.57 12.57
C SER A 113 2.77 4.94 12.05
N ILE A 114 2.23 4.03 11.23
CA ILE A 114 0.83 4.04 10.82
C ILE A 114 0.20 2.74 11.30
N SER A 115 -0.97 2.81 11.95
CA SER A 115 -1.69 1.64 12.42
C SER A 115 -3.20 1.76 12.19
N LEU A 116 -3.86 0.62 12.03
CA LEU A 116 -5.30 0.51 12.12
C LEU A 116 -5.71 0.41 13.60
N SER A 117 -6.98 0.65 13.89
CA SER A 117 -7.50 0.55 15.26
C SER A 117 -7.45 -0.89 15.79
N ASN A 118 -7.70 -1.09 17.07
CA ASN A 118 -7.62 -2.43 17.64
C ASN A 118 -8.97 -3.18 17.62
N ASP A 119 -10.07 -2.47 17.44
CA ASP A 119 -11.40 -2.99 17.77
C ASP A 119 -12.47 -2.78 16.70
N GLY A 120 -12.10 -2.37 15.49
CA GLY A 120 -13.06 -2.10 14.42
C GLY A 120 -12.70 -2.81 13.10
N ASN A 121 -13.65 -2.85 12.20
CA ASN A 121 -13.50 -3.37 10.85
C ASN A 121 -13.16 -2.21 9.92
N GLU A 122 -11.89 -1.82 9.88
CA GLU A 122 -11.43 -0.69 9.08
C GLU A 122 -10.76 -1.15 7.80
N THR A 123 -10.92 -0.32 6.77
CA THR A 123 -10.12 -0.40 5.54
C THR A 123 -9.20 0.81 5.46
N LEU A 124 -7.90 0.56 5.41
CA LEU A 124 -6.90 1.58 5.10
C LEU A 124 -6.36 1.33 3.69
N THR A 125 -6.58 2.28 2.81
CA THR A 125 -5.99 2.30 1.47
C THR A 125 -4.92 3.38 1.40
N LEU A 126 -3.68 2.98 1.10
CA LEU A 126 -2.53 3.87 0.90
C LEU A 126 -2.08 3.76 -0.55
N ARG A 127 -1.95 4.87 -1.27
CA ARG A 127 -1.58 4.80 -2.68
C ARG A 127 -0.66 5.92 -3.15
N ASN A 128 0.08 5.62 -4.22
CA ASN A 128 0.85 6.57 -5.03
C ASN A 128 1.90 7.35 -4.26
N GLY A 129 2.85 6.69 -3.57
CA GLY A 129 3.93 7.45 -2.94
C GLY A 129 4.88 6.64 -2.06
N THR A 130 5.57 7.35 -1.18
CA THR A 130 6.56 6.74 -0.29
C THR A 130 6.12 6.87 1.17
N ILE A 131 6.16 5.76 1.91
CA ILE A 131 5.86 5.69 3.33
C ILE A 131 7.13 5.32 4.08
N GLY A 132 7.72 6.32 4.74
CA GLY A 132 8.99 6.20 5.44
C GLY A 132 8.91 5.53 6.82
N CYS A 133 7.78 4.92 7.17
CA CYS A 133 7.56 4.27 8.45
C CYS A 133 7.10 2.82 8.30
N TYR A 134 6.85 2.19 9.42
CA TYR A 134 6.18 0.90 9.52
C TYR A 134 4.66 1.06 9.49
N VAL A 135 3.99 0.26 8.65
CA VAL A 135 2.53 0.17 8.65
C VAL A 135 2.13 -1.09 9.41
N GLN A 136 1.22 -0.97 10.37
CA GLN A 136 0.84 -2.09 11.24
C GLN A 136 -0.67 -2.28 11.31
N MET A 137 -1.08 -3.53 11.22
CA MET A 137 -2.44 -3.95 11.58
C MET A 137 -2.38 -4.59 12.96
N ASN A 138 -3.07 -3.98 13.92
CA ASN A 138 -3.04 -4.38 15.32
C ASN A 138 -4.48 -4.51 15.80
N GLY A 139 -5.13 -5.63 15.57
CA GLY A 139 -6.52 -5.72 15.96
C GLY A 139 -7.00 -7.13 16.22
N ARG A 140 -8.28 -7.22 16.55
CA ARG A 140 -9.00 -8.49 16.75
C ARG A 140 -10.22 -8.62 15.85
N ALA A 141 -10.46 -7.64 15.01
CA ALA A 141 -11.57 -7.57 14.07
C ALA A 141 -11.07 -7.72 12.63
N GLU A 142 -11.97 -7.86 11.68
CA GLU A 142 -11.65 -7.90 10.25
C GLU A 142 -11.10 -6.55 9.82
N GLN A 143 -9.85 -6.50 9.44
CA GLN A 143 -9.18 -5.30 8.96
C GLN A 143 -8.62 -5.53 7.57
N HIS A 144 -8.70 -4.52 6.74
CA HIS A 144 -8.21 -4.57 5.38
C HIS A 144 -7.16 -3.49 5.17
N LEU A 145 -5.99 -3.89 4.70
CA LEU A 145 -4.94 -2.98 4.28
C LEU A 145 -4.72 -3.14 2.77
N ILE A 146 -4.93 -2.08 2.05
CA ILE A 146 -4.66 -2.01 0.61
C ILE A 146 -3.52 -1.01 0.40
N VAL A 147 -2.44 -1.47 -0.22
CA VAL A 147 -1.32 -0.60 -0.60
C VAL A 147 -1.12 -0.71 -2.10
N ASP A 148 -1.14 0.41 -2.78
CA ASP A 148 -1.15 0.49 -4.23
C ASP A 148 -0.11 1.49 -4.73
N ASN A 149 0.80 1.03 -5.58
CA ASN A 149 1.86 1.84 -6.18
C ASN A 149 2.66 2.63 -5.11
N CYS A 150 3.12 1.93 -4.07
CA CYS A 150 3.84 2.53 -2.96
C CYS A 150 5.20 1.88 -2.70
N THR A 151 6.11 2.71 -2.16
CA THR A 151 7.32 2.24 -1.49
C THR A 151 7.14 2.36 0.02
N LEU A 152 7.33 1.27 0.77
CA LEU A 152 7.20 1.23 2.23
C LEU A 152 8.51 0.81 2.90
N ASN A 153 8.73 1.31 4.11
CA ASN A 153 9.82 0.80 4.94
C ASN A 153 9.55 -0.62 5.43
N GLY A 154 8.34 -0.90 5.88
CA GLY A 154 7.99 -2.22 6.37
C GLY A 154 6.49 -2.37 6.64
N LEU A 155 6.08 -3.60 6.82
CA LEU A 155 4.68 -3.95 7.02
C LEU A 155 4.55 -5.04 8.07
N GLY A 156 3.64 -4.87 9.01
CA GLY A 156 3.38 -5.85 10.05
C GLY A 156 1.90 -6.17 10.20
N ASP A 157 1.61 -7.45 10.29
CA ASP A 157 0.28 -7.96 10.59
C ASP A 157 0.29 -8.70 11.93
N ASN A 158 -0.35 -8.10 12.91
CA ASN A 158 -0.58 -8.63 14.25
C ASN A 158 -2.05 -9.00 14.48
N ASN A 159 -2.85 -9.12 13.42
CA ASN A 159 -4.27 -9.39 13.50
C ASN A 159 -4.59 -10.80 12.98
N ASN A 160 -5.49 -11.52 13.65
CA ASN A 160 -5.94 -12.85 13.25
C ASN A 160 -6.87 -12.87 12.03
N TYR A 161 -7.47 -11.75 11.69
CA TYR A 161 -8.54 -11.64 10.70
C TYR A 161 -8.25 -10.57 9.64
N SER A 162 -6.98 -10.31 9.38
CA SER A 162 -6.58 -9.27 8.46
C SER A 162 -6.41 -9.77 7.04
N ASP A 163 -6.76 -8.92 6.09
CA ASP A 163 -6.43 -9.08 4.69
C ASP A 163 -5.48 -7.97 4.25
N VAL A 164 -4.41 -8.34 3.58
CA VAL A 164 -3.45 -7.42 2.99
C VAL A 164 -3.47 -7.55 1.48
N THR A 165 -3.69 -6.46 0.78
CA THR A 165 -3.51 -6.40 -0.68
C THR A 165 -2.40 -5.43 -1.02
N LEU A 166 -1.39 -5.90 -1.74
CA LEU A 166 -0.29 -5.10 -2.26
C LEU A 166 -0.36 -5.09 -3.78
N ARG A 167 -0.35 -3.89 -4.38
CA ARG A 167 -0.35 -3.70 -5.83
C ARG A 167 0.85 -2.85 -6.22
N ASP A 168 1.72 -3.41 -7.07
CA ASP A 168 2.90 -2.70 -7.59
C ASP A 168 3.73 -2.01 -6.50
N CYS A 169 4.02 -2.75 -5.41
CA CYS A 169 4.66 -2.23 -4.23
C CYS A 169 6.11 -2.68 -4.05
N VAL A 170 6.91 -1.80 -3.44
CA VAL A 170 8.25 -2.12 -2.95
C VAL A 170 8.27 -1.98 -1.43
N ILE A 171 8.65 -3.06 -0.74
CA ILE A 171 8.89 -3.04 0.71
C ILE A 171 10.39 -3.17 0.95
N THR A 172 10.99 -2.14 1.54
CA THR A 172 12.45 -2.02 1.62
C THR A 172 13.08 -2.67 2.84
N LYS A 173 12.26 -2.98 3.86
CA LYS A 173 12.69 -3.67 5.08
C LYS A 173 11.85 -4.92 5.33
N ASP A 174 11.70 -5.29 6.56
CA ASP A 174 11.03 -6.54 6.96
C ASP A 174 9.50 -6.43 6.92
N CYS A 175 8.87 -7.56 6.59
CA CYS A 175 7.46 -7.80 6.82
C CYS A 175 7.29 -8.89 7.88
N PHE A 176 6.15 -8.90 8.59
CA PHE A 176 5.82 -10.03 9.45
C PHE A 176 4.32 -10.28 9.51
N THR A 177 3.96 -11.56 9.66
CA THR A 177 2.61 -12.00 10.02
C THR A 177 2.70 -12.73 11.36
N SER A 178 2.03 -12.23 12.39
CA SER A 178 2.11 -12.79 13.72
C SER A 178 0.95 -13.72 14.06
N TYR A 179 -0.19 -13.53 13.43
CA TYR A 179 -1.42 -14.23 13.78
C TYR A 179 -2.15 -14.89 12.61
N GLY A 180 -1.63 -14.79 11.39
CA GLY A 180 -2.25 -15.33 10.20
C GLY A 180 -2.78 -14.24 9.29
N GLY A 181 -3.67 -14.61 8.35
CA GLY A 181 -4.28 -13.69 7.43
C GLY A 181 -4.15 -14.11 5.96
N ILE A 182 -4.70 -13.30 5.10
CA ILE A 182 -4.62 -13.47 3.65
C ILE A 182 -3.83 -12.31 3.06
N TRP A 183 -2.75 -12.64 2.37
CA TRP A 183 -1.94 -11.66 1.67
C TRP A 183 -2.06 -11.88 0.17
N LYS A 184 -2.49 -10.85 -0.54
CA LYS A 184 -2.68 -10.86 -1.97
C LYS A 184 -1.73 -9.87 -2.64
N PHE A 185 -0.99 -10.35 -3.62
CA PHE A 185 -0.09 -9.55 -4.42
C PHE A 185 -0.64 -9.42 -5.84
N GLU A 186 -0.86 -8.19 -6.27
CA GLU A 186 -1.33 -7.86 -7.61
C GLU A 186 -0.28 -7.00 -8.33
N GLY A 187 -0.05 -7.24 -9.61
CA GLY A 187 1.01 -6.57 -10.36
C GLY A 187 2.42 -7.01 -9.93
N VAL A 188 3.39 -6.10 -9.93
CA VAL A 188 4.80 -6.40 -9.63
C VAL A 188 5.15 -5.95 -8.22
N ASN A 189 5.40 -6.91 -7.33
CA ASN A 189 5.72 -6.62 -5.94
C ASN A 189 7.13 -7.11 -5.57
N ASN A 190 7.85 -6.30 -4.80
CA ASN A 190 9.20 -6.63 -4.35
C ASN A 190 9.37 -6.35 -2.86
N ILE A 191 9.67 -7.39 -2.09
CA ILE A 191 10.03 -7.30 -0.68
C ILE A 191 11.54 -7.59 -0.57
N THR A 192 12.34 -6.56 -0.40
CA THR A 192 13.80 -6.71 -0.36
C THR A 192 14.32 -7.27 0.96
N GLY A 193 13.53 -7.13 2.02
CA GLY A 193 13.86 -7.60 3.37
C GLY A 193 13.42 -9.04 3.66
N THR A 194 13.10 -9.28 4.92
CA THR A 194 12.67 -10.58 5.41
C THR A 194 11.16 -10.58 5.67
N MET A 195 10.46 -11.57 5.16
CA MET A 195 9.10 -11.85 5.59
C MET A 195 9.11 -12.94 6.67
N LYS A 196 8.63 -12.60 7.87
CA LYS A 196 8.54 -13.51 9.02
C LYS A 196 7.10 -14.02 9.17
N VAL A 197 6.91 -15.33 9.05
CA VAL A 197 5.60 -15.99 9.13
C VAL A 197 5.51 -16.78 10.42
N LYS A 198 4.67 -16.36 11.38
CA LYS A 198 4.54 -16.98 12.70
C LYS A 198 3.28 -17.81 12.89
N LYS A 199 2.32 -17.70 12.01
CA LYS A 199 1.03 -18.41 12.02
C LYS A 199 0.63 -18.79 10.60
N ASP A 200 -0.45 -19.54 10.48
CA ASP A 200 -1.01 -19.91 9.19
C ASP A 200 -1.31 -18.67 8.35
N VAL A 201 -0.79 -18.63 7.15
CA VAL A 201 -1.02 -17.54 6.22
C VAL A 201 -1.17 -18.05 4.80
N THR A 202 -2.04 -17.43 4.04
CA THR A 202 -2.17 -17.66 2.60
C THR A 202 -1.63 -16.45 1.86
N ILE A 203 -0.69 -16.68 0.95
CA ILE A 203 -0.09 -15.65 0.12
C ILE A 203 -0.32 -16.04 -1.35
N SER A 204 -0.92 -15.14 -2.10
CA SER A 204 -1.20 -15.36 -3.52
C SER A 204 -0.73 -14.19 -4.38
N GLY A 205 -0.38 -14.47 -5.64
CA GLY A 205 0.00 -13.48 -6.63
C GLY A 205 1.49 -13.46 -6.93
N ASP A 206 1.95 -12.38 -7.55
CA ASP A 206 3.29 -12.27 -8.09
C ASP A 206 4.18 -11.42 -7.20
N PHE A 207 5.27 -12.00 -6.68
CA PHE A 207 6.20 -11.26 -5.85
C PHE A 207 7.62 -11.83 -5.83
N THR A 208 8.57 -10.95 -5.53
CA THR A 208 9.94 -11.29 -5.19
C THR A 208 10.17 -11.00 -3.71
N LEU A 209 10.82 -11.93 -3.01
CA LEU A 209 11.11 -11.84 -1.59
C LEU A 209 12.59 -12.13 -1.32
N GLY A 210 13.27 -11.25 -0.60
CA GLY A 210 14.67 -11.44 -0.20
C GLY A 210 14.84 -12.69 0.68
N THR A 211 14.15 -12.73 1.83
CA THR A 211 14.21 -13.88 2.73
C THR A 211 12.82 -14.24 3.25
N LEU A 212 12.43 -15.49 3.12
CA LEU A 212 11.29 -16.06 3.84
C LEU A 212 11.77 -16.70 5.13
N LYS A 213 11.34 -16.16 6.27
CA LYS A 213 11.68 -16.70 7.59
C LYS A 213 10.44 -17.27 8.27
N VAL A 214 10.51 -18.54 8.65
CA VAL A 214 9.52 -19.17 9.51
C VAL A 214 10.16 -19.31 10.90
N PRO A 215 9.89 -18.37 11.82
CA PRO A 215 10.48 -18.39 13.15
C PRO A 215 9.81 -19.46 14.00
N MET A 216 10.50 -19.83 15.05
CA MET A 216 9.97 -20.68 16.09
C MET A 216 8.70 -20.09 16.71
N VAL A 217 7.66 -20.88 16.81
CA VAL A 217 6.43 -20.55 17.53
C VAL A 217 6.17 -21.56 18.64
N THR A 218 5.73 -21.06 19.78
CA THR A 218 5.51 -21.87 20.98
C THR A 218 4.23 -22.70 20.94
N THR A 219 3.35 -22.45 19.97
CA THR A 219 1.99 -23.02 19.91
C THR A 219 1.61 -23.47 18.51
N GLY A 220 2.21 -24.52 18.01
CA GLY A 220 1.83 -25.16 16.74
C GLY A 220 2.75 -24.81 15.57
N THR A 221 2.61 -25.57 14.50
CA THR A 221 3.40 -25.47 13.27
C THR A 221 2.69 -24.52 12.31
N PRO A 222 3.28 -23.38 11.91
CA PRO A 222 2.66 -22.52 10.93
C PRO A 222 2.63 -23.18 9.55
N THR A 223 1.50 -23.04 8.87
CA THR A 223 1.31 -23.45 7.49
C THR A 223 1.28 -22.21 6.60
N LEU A 224 2.23 -22.14 5.67
CA LEU A 224 2.27 -21.11 4.65
C LEU A 224 1.78 -21.69 3.33
N LYS A 225 0.66 -21.17 2.83
CA LYS A 225 0.14 -21.52 1.50
C LYS A 225 0.57 -20.47 0.50
N LEU A 226 1.21 -20.91 -0.58
CA LEU A 226 1.72 -20.05 -1.65
C LEU A 226 1.06 -20.39 -2.98
N SER A 227 0.70 -19.38 -3.77
CA SER A 227 0.26 -19.53 -5.15
C SER A 227 0.57 -18.29 -5.98
N GLY A 228 0.94 -18.46 -7.26
CA GLY A 228 1.33 -17.36 -8.15
C GLY A 228 2.78 -17.43 -8.60
N ASN A 229 3.31 -16.33 -9.12
CA ASN A 229 4.69 -16.28 -9.61
C ASN A 229 5.63 -15.78 -8.51
N ILE A 230 6.24 -16.73 -7.81
CA ILE A 230 6.95 -16.46 -6.56
C ILE A 230 8.44 -16.64 -6.71
N ARG A 231 9.22 -15.65 -6.29
CA ARG A 231 10.67 -15.67 -6.27
C ARG A 231 11.18 -15.39 -4.86
N ILE A 232 11.86 -16.36 -4.25
CA ILE A 232 12.40 -16.27 -2.90
C ILE A 232 13.92 -16.42 -2.98
N GLY A 233 14.65 -15.42 -2.47
CA GLY A 233 16.11 -15.44 -2.47
C GLY A 233 16.68 -16.41 -1.44
N LYS A 234 16.05 -16.52 -0.26
CA LYS A 234 16.53 -17.37 0.82
C LYS A 234 15.39 -17.86 1.71
N PHE A 235 15.47 -19.13 2.12
CA PHE A 235 14.67 -19.67 3.21
C PHE A 235 15.45 -19.67 4.52
N SER A 236 14.78 -19.37 5.63
CA SER A 236 15.32 -19.42 6.99
C SER A 236 14.30 -20.03 7.94
N PHE A 237 14.62 -21.17 8.51
CA PHE A 237 13.81 -21.84 9.51
C PHE A 237 14.53 -21.80 10.88
N ASP A 238 13.85 -21.40 11.94
CA ASP A 238 14.40 -21.41 13.28
C ASP A 238 14.25 -22.83 13.89
N SER A 239 15.35 -23.41 14.35
CA SER A 239 15.58 -24.84 14.51
C SER A 239 15.27 -25.47 15.88
N VAL A 240 14.60 -24.81 16.79
CA VAL A 240 14.64 -25.27 18.22
C VAL A 240 13.47 -26.17 18.62
N TYR A 241 12.34 -26.15 17.94
CA TYR A 241 11.22 -27.05 18.21
C TYR A 241 10.77 -27.80 16.95
N ARG A 242 10.52 -29.12 17.17
CA ARG A 242 10.36 -30.15 16.15
C ARG A 242 9.02 -30.17 15.41
N GLU A 243 8.22 -29.15 15.52
CA GLU A 243 6.99 -29.09 14.76
C GLU A 243 7.28 -28.42 13.41
N GLU A 244 7.10 -29.17 12.36
CA GLU A 244 7.51 -28.87 10.99
C GLU A 244 6.68 -27.73 10.42
N ALA A 245 7.27 -26.56 10.23
CA ALA A 245 6.65 -25.51 9.41
C ALA A 245 6.37 -26.08 8.01
N LYS A 246 5.17 -25.90 7.50
CA LYS A 246 4.76 -26.41 6.20
C LYS A 246 4.60 -25.26 5.21
N ILE A 247 5.31 -25.37 4.10
CA ILE A 247 5.10 -24.52 2.94
C ILE A 247 4.37 -25.35 1.90
N ILE A 248 3.15 -24.94 1.56
CA ILE A 248 2.30 -25.63 0.59
C ILE A 248 2.25 -24.79 -0.68
N CYS A 249 2.81 -25.32 -1.78
CA CYS A 249 2.88 -24.65 -3.06
C CYS A 249 1.69 -25.06 -3.92
N GLY A 250 0.81 -24.11 -4.20
CA GLY A 250 -0.29 -24.25 -5.16
C GLY A 250 0.12 -23.83 -6.57
N VAL A 251 -0.85 -23.65 -7.43
CA VAL A 251 -0.65 -23.28 -8.85
C VAL A 251 0.19 -22.01 -8.99
N GLY A 252 1.22 -22.07 -9.81
CA GLY A 252 2.12 -20.95 -10.04
C GLY A 252 3.51 -21.33 -10.52
N THR A 253 4.43 -20.37 -10.48
CA THR A 253 5.83 -20.59 -10.84
C THR A 253 6.77 -20.22 -9.69
N TYR A 254 7.83 -20.99 -9.49
CA TYR A 254 8.71 -20.92 -8.34
C TYR A 254 10.17 -20.98 -8.76
N ASN A 255 11.04 -20.20 -8.15
CA ASN A 255 12.49 -20.30 -8.34
C ASN A 255 13.16 -21.28 -7.37
N PHE A 256 12.39 -22.12 -6.73
CA PHE A 256 12.82 -23.19 -5.82
C PHE A 256 11.97 -24.43 -6.10
N LYS A 257 12.43 -25.59 -5.67
CA LYS A 257 11.72 -26.86 -5.90
C LYS A 257 10.49 -26.97 -4.99
N PRO A 258 9.26 -26.97 -5.52
CA PRO A 258 8.04 -26.86 -4.71
C PRO A 258 7.61 -28.18 -4.04
N ASP A 259 8.27 -29.28 -4.32
CA ASP A 259 8.05 -30.60 -3.73
C ASP A 259 9.29 -31.12 -2.96
N GLU A 260 10.22 -30.24 -2.60
CA GLU A 260 11.41 -30.61 -1.86
C GLU A 260 11.07 -30.76 -0.37
N TYR A 261 10.72 -31.98 0.01
CA TYR A 261 10.55 -32.34 1.40
C TYR A 261 11.91 -32.65 2.01
N GLU A 262 12.48 -31.70 2.77
CA GLU A 262 13.61 -32.00 3.63
C GLU A 262 13.14 -32.85 4.82
N THR A 263 13.37 -34.13 4.73
CA THR A 263 13.17 -35.07 5.84
C THR A 263 14.16 -34.75 6.95
N GLY A 264 13.73 -34.02 7.94
CA GLY A 264 14.46 -33.87 9.17
C GLY A 264 14.86 -32.47 9.56
N ARG A 265 14.45 -32.03 10.60
CA ARG A 265 14.75 -30.91 11.49
C ARG A 265 14.02 -29.58 11.26
N TYR A 266 13.63 -29.16 10.02
CA TYR A 266 13.35 -27.72 9.84
C TYR A 266 12.15 -27.35 8.92
N GLY A 267 11.21 -28.25 8.75
CA GLY A 267 10.05 -27.99 7.91
C GLY A 267 10.22 -28.45 6.46
N GLY A 268 9.13 -28.58 5.73
CA GLY A 268 9.11 -29.08 4.38
C GLY A 268 8.37 -28.17 3.42
N ILE A 269 8.77 -28.26 2.15
CA ILE A 269 8.06 -27.66 1.03
C ILE A 269 7.32 -28.80 0.33
N GLN A 270 6.01 -28.67 0.13
CA GLN A 270 5.17 -29.68 -0.50
C GLN A 270 4.18 -29.06 -1.46
N LEU A 271 3.71 -29.85 -2.42
CA LEU A 271 2.65 -29.44 -3.32
C LEU A 271 1.31 -29.39 -2.58
N ALA A 272 0.43 -28.51 -3.04
CA ALA A 272 -0.98 -28.56 -2.69
C ALA A 272 -1.61 -29.83 -3.25
N GLU A 273 -2.66 -30.31 -2.60
CA GLU A 273 -3.43 -31.47 -3.05
C GLU A 273 -3.98 -31.23 -4.48
N GLY A 274 -3.91 -32.23 -5.36
CA GLY A 274 -4.33 -32.12 -6.76
C GLY A 274 -3.43 -31.23 -7.60
N CYS A 275 -2.17 -31.04 -7.20
CA CYS A 275 -1.20 -30.30 -7.99
C CYS A 275 -0.03 -31.19 -8.42
N THR A 276 0.50 -30.90 -9.60
CA THR A 276 1.72 -31.52 -10.14
C THR A 276 2.77 -30.45 -10.42
N VAL A 277 4.04 -30.84 -10.43
CA VAL A 277 5.17 -29.95 -10.72
C VAL A 277 5.95 -30.41 -11.94
N SER A 278 6.38 -29.47 -12.75
CA SER A 278 7.33 -29.65 -13.84
C SER A 278 8.48 -28.66 -13.74
N GLY A 279 9.60 -28.97 -14.36
CA GLY A 279 10.79 -28.13 -14.37
C GLY A 279 11.97 -28.78 -13.63
N PRO A 280 13.07 -28.03 -13.37
CA PRO A 280 13.17 -26.61 -13.72
C PRO A 280 13.37 -26.38 -15.22
N ASP A 281 12.95 -25.22 -15.71
CA ASP A 281 13.31 -24.72 -17.04
C ASP A 281 14.77 -24.23 -17.10
N GLU A 282 15.17 -23.66 -18.23
CA GLU A 282 16.52 -23.11 -18.43
C GLU A 282 16.89 -21.96 -17.49
N ASN A 283 15.89 -21.30 -16.87
CA ASN A 283 16.05 -20.23 -15.88
C ASN A 283 15.95 -20.74 -14.44
N GLY A 284 15.85 -22.04 -14.24
CA GLY A 284 15.71 -22.65 -12.92
C GLY A 284 14.31 -22.52 -12.32
N ILE A 285 13.29 -22.31 -13.15
CA ILE A 285 11.91 -22.08 -12.71
C ILE A 285 11.10 -23.39 -12.79
N TYR A 286 10.43 -23.72 -11.72
CA TYR A 286 9.46 -24.80 -11.62
C TYR A 286 8.05 -24.25 -11.85
N THR A 287 7.22 -25.06 -12.48
CA THR A 287 5.81 -24.75 -12.73
C THR A 287 4.92 -25.76 -12.03
N VAL A 288 4.01 -25.27 -11.20
CA VAL A 288 2.97 -26.05 -10.53
C VAL A 288 1.64 -25.82 -11.24
N THR A 289 0.98 -26.91 -11.62
CA THR A 289 -0.35 -26.90 -12.27
C THR A 289 -1.33 -27.76 -11.48
N ALA A 290 -2.61 -27.43 -11.56
CA ALA A 290 -3.66 -28.35 -11.09
C ALA A 290 -3.75 -29.58 -12.02
N GLU A 291 -4.08 -30.76 -11.46
CA GLU A 291 -4.36 -31.99 -12.21
C GLU A 291 -5.66 -31.89 -13.00
#